data_8d99eb65ba9c8ff3df577a380fa9464f
#
_entry.id   8d99eb65ba9c8ff3df577a380fa9464f
#
_cell.length_a   1.000
_cell.length_b   1.000
_cell.length_c   1.000
_cell.angle_alpha   90.00
_cell.angle_beta   90.00
_cell.angle_gamma   90.00
#
_symmetry.space_group_name_H-M   'P 1'
#
loop_
_entity.id
_entity.type
_entity.pdbx_description
1 polymer ?
#
loop_
_entity_poly.entity_id
_entity_poly.type
_entity_poly.pdbx_seq_one_letter_code
_entity_poly.pdbx_strand_id
1 'polypeptide(L)'
;MTTVRQSFKKIESSQGTWLAVWVCTFLPSVGVLGSQTLMQGAGPSGVVRIFNTDSAILESKELRKDLPCNVEQIKPVLGFDMKYHAGYEVGIPLKELAGSENLLTMIFRVTPENRPDEPVYFSQRVTVPAIEDEAKGDAYLQGSFELGQGKYSVDWLMRDRSERVCSSNWSVEVSLPENDRQMALDIAPGTIQPSDRELFRDEPPVHREQPDGPLNVKIIMNFAPQKSHSATLQPLDTNALLSILRNIAREPRIGKFSIVAFNMQEQKVIYREEDASQINFPALGRALETLNLGTVDLGRLRHKHGDTSFLANLVAQEVNNGRRPDAVIFAGPKVMLDSNVPQESLKQIGELPFPIFYMNYNLTPQSNPWRDAIGSVVKYLKGAEYTISRPRDLWYAWSEIMSRIVKLKIGRDTVGASSQ
;
A
#
# COMPACT_ATOMS: atom_id res chain seq x y z
N MET A 1 -0.84 -10.23 3.46
CA MET A 1 0.02 -10.20 4.67
C MET A 1 -0.74 -10.87 5.80
N THR A 2 -0.40 -12.12 6.11
CA THR A 2 -1.08 -12.85 7.19
C THR A 2 -0.31 -12.57 8.46
N THR A 3 -0.82 -11.67 9.30
CA THR A 3 -0.21 -11.33 10.59
C THR A 3 -0.88 -12.18 11.67
N VAL A 4 -0.14 -13.10 12.28
CA VAL A 4 -0.56 -13.76 13.51
C VAL A 4 -0.35 -12.76 14.65
N ARG A 5 -1.42 -12.18 15.16
CA ARG A 5 -1.40 -11.25 16.29
C ARG A 5 -1.69 -12.04 17.56
N GLN A 6 -0.68 -12.27 18.40
CA GLN A 6 -0.89 -12.70 19.78
C GLN A 6 -1.25 -11.46 20.63
N SER A 7 -2.47 -11.44 21.14
CA SER A 7 -2.92 -10.41 22.08
C SER A 7 -2.66 -10.88 23.51
N PHE A 8 -1.65 -10.31 24.16
CA PHE A 8 -1.41 -10.55 25.59
C PHE A 8 -2.30 -9.62 26.43
N LYS A 9 -3.19 -10.21 27.20
CA LYS A 9 -3.94 -9.52 28.26
C LYS A 9 -3.03 -9.26 29.45
N LYS A 10 -2.93 -7.99 29.84
CA LYS A 10 -2.17 -7.50 31.00
C LYS A 10 -2.77 -8.07 32.29
N ILE A 11 -2.00 -8.86 33.02
CA ILE A 11 -2.32 -9.24 34.40
C ILE A 11 -1.51 -8.33 35.30
N GLU A 12 -2.21 -7.51 36.09
CA GLU A 12 -1.61 -6.82 37.26
C GLU A 12 -1.39 -7.82 38.38
N SER A 13 -0.17 -7.90 38.89
CA SER A 13 0.08 -8.45 40.21
C SER A 13 1.32 -7.84 40.85
N SER A 14 1.14 -7.60 42.10
CA SER A 14 1.95 -7.00 43.15
C SER A 14 3.42 -7.45 43.26
N GLN A 15 4.14 -6.56 43.88
CA GLN A 15 5.55 -6.52 44.26
C GLN A 15 6.17 -7.84 44.73
N GLY A 16 7.37 -8.12 44.21
CA GLY A 16 8.29 -9.12 44.70
C GLY A 16 9.59 -9.12 43.89
N THR A 17 10.65 -8.58 44.48
CA THR A 17 12.00 -8.45 43.96
C THR A 17 12.65 -9.82 43.71
N TRP A 18 12.89 -10.21 42.47
CA TRP A 18 13.89 -11.24 42.13
C TRP A 18 14.51 -10.88 40.77
N LEU A 19 15.84 -10.70 40.78
CA LEU A 19 16.67 -10.58 39.60
C LEU A 19 16.66 -11.91 38.84
N ALA A 20 15.91 -12.00 37.78
CA ALA A 20 15.97 -13.07 36.79
C ALA A 20 16.51 -12.51 35.49
N VAL A 21 17.70 -12.94 35.12
CA VAL A 21 18.33 -12.69 33.81
C VAL A 21 17.47 -13.40 32.76
N TRP A 22 16.68 -12.64 31.99
CA TRP A 22 15.95 -13.16 30.83
C TRP A 22 16.87 -13.20 29.61
N VAL A 23 17.31 -14.40 29.28
CA VAL A 23 17.86 -14.69 27.97
C VAL A 23 16.70 -14.73 26.99
N CYS A 24 16.47 -13.62 26.27
CA CYS A 24 15.54 -13.61 25.13
C CYS A 24 16.16 -14.39 23.98
N THR A 25 15.83 -15.67 23.87
CA THR A 25 16.03 -16.43 22.64
C THR A 25 15.05 -15.89 21.59
N PHE A 26 15.55 -15.05 20.67
CA PHE A 26 14.84 -14.70 19.46
C PHE A 26 14.71 -15.94 18.57
N LEU A 27 13.56 -16.59 18.60
CA LEU A 27 13.16 -17.52 17.55
C LEU A 27 12.72 -16.68 16.36
N PRO A 28 13.32 -16.84 15.17
CA PRO A 28 12.81 -16.21 13.96
C PRO A 28 11.44 -16.82 13.66
N SER A 29 10.38 -16.07 13.82
CA SER A 29 9.05 -16.43 13.34
C SER A 29 9.09 -16.43 11.80
N VAL A 30 9.35 -17.59 11.21
CA VAL A 30 9.16 -17.83 9.79
C VAL A 30 7.64 -17.80 9.54
N GLY A 31 7.14 -16.64 9.15
CA GLY A 31 5.77 -16.49 8.69
C GLY A 31 5.58 -17.29 7.41
N VAL A 32 4.91 -18.44 7.50
CA VAL A 32 4.50 -19.21 6.32
C VAL A 32 3.41 -18.41 5.61
N LEU A 33 3.79 -17.72 4.56
CA LEU A 33 2.91 -16.94 3.70
C LEU A 33 2.11 -17.89 2.80
N GLY A 34 0.94 -18.32 3.25
CA GLY A 34 -0.03 -18.97 2.37
C GLY A 34 -0.54 -17.97 1.33
N SER A 35 -0.15 -18.11 0.07
CA SER A 35 -0.65 -17.25 -1.00
C SER A 35 -2.09 -17.62 -1.37
N GLN A 36 -2.98 -16.62 -1.45
CA GLN A 36 -4.29 -16.77 -2.08
C GLN A 36 -4.10 -16.96 -3.59
N THR A 37 -4.69 -17.99 -4.16
CA THR A 37 -4.59 -18.27 -5.58
C THR A 37 -5.99 -18.26 -6.19
N LEU A 38 -6.15 -17.52 -7.29
CA LEU A 38 -7.33 -17.59 -8.12
C LEU A 38 -7.40 -19.01 -8.72
N MET A 39 -8.51 -19.73 -8.51
CA MET A 39 -8.71 -21.03 -9.10
C MET A 39 -9.20 -20.87 -10.53
N GLN A 40 -8.36 -21.18 -11.49
CA GLN A 40 -8.74 -21.20 -12.90
C GLN A 40 -9.28 -22.59 -13.25
N GLY A 41 -10.34 -22.62 -14.06
CA GLY A 41 -10.87 -23.88 -14.57
C GLY A 41 -9.86 -24.62 -15.45
N ALA A 42 -9.60 -25.88 -15.13
CA ALA A 42 -8.73 -26.72 -15.93
C ALA A 42 -9.54 -27.42 -17.03
N GLY A 43 -9.23 -27.12 -18.29
CA GLY A 43 -9.83 -27.76 -19.46
C GLY A 43 -10.67 -26.83 -20.35
N PRO A 44 -11.17 -27.30 -21.50
CA PRO A 44 -11.92 -26.52 -22.48
C PRO A 44 -13.22 -25.91 -21.94
N SER A 45 -13.76 -26.45 -20.85
CA SER A 45 -15.02 -26.00 -20.24
C SER A 45 -14.84 -24.92 -19.17
N GLY A 46 -13.60 -24.57 -18.79
CA GLY A 46 -13.34 -23.55 -17.76
C GLY A 46 -13.84 -23.90 -16.35
N VAL A 47 -14.26 -25.18 -16.10
CA VAL A 47 -14.82 -25.56 -14.82
C VAL A 47 -13.75 -25.72 -13.74
N VAL A 48 -13.91 -24.97 -12.64
CA VAL A 48 -13.05 -25.10 -11.46
C VAL A 48 -13.28 -26.45 -10.79
N ARG A 49 -12.22 -27.22 -10.56
CA ARG A 49 -12.29 -28.50 -9.86
C ARG A 49 -11.98 -28.33 -8.38
N ILE A 50 -12.99 -28.53 -7.55
CA ILE A 50 -12.88 -28.65 -6.10
C ILE A 50 -13.41 -30.02 -5.69
N PHE A 51 -13.17 -30.47 -4.46
CA PHE A 51 -13.76 -31.72 -3.98
C PHE A 51 -15.29 -31.61 -3.98
N ASN A 52 -15.96 -32.69 -4.34
CA ASN A 52 -17.44 -32.73 -4.38
C ASN A 52 -18.06 -32.35 -3.03
N THR A 53 -17.43 -32.76 -1.92
CA THR A 53 -17.84 -32.41 -0.56
C THR A 53 -17.77 -30.90 -0.30
N ASP A 54 -16.72 -30.24 -0.79
CA ASP A 54 -16.54 -28.79 -0.63
C ASP A 54 -17.55 -28.04 -1.50
N SER A 55 -17.76 -28.49 -2.74
CA SER A 55 -18.77 -27.92 -3.63
C SER A 55 -20.15 -27.99 -2.99
N ALA A 56 -20.53 -29.18 -2.45
CA ALA A 56 -21.81 -29.36 -1.81
C ALA A 56 -22.02 -28.41 -0.62
N ILE A 57 -21.00 -28.19 0.21
CA ILE A 57 -21.06 -27.26 1.35
C ILE A 57 -21.23 -25.81 0.87
N LEU A 58 -20.44 -25.39 -0.13
CA LEU A 58 -20.52 -24.02 -0.68
C LEU A 58 -21.88 -23.79 -1.38
N GLU A 59 -22.44 -24.78 -2.05
CA GLU A 59 -23.71 -24.68 -2.77
C GLU A 59 -24.91 -24.71 -1.82
N SER A 60 -24.90 -25.57 -0.80
CA SER A 60 -25.96 -25.67 0.20
C SER A 60 -25.99 -24.49 1.17
N LYS A 61 -24.88 -23.71 1.25
CA LYS A 61 -24.67 -22.65 2.24
C LYS A 61 -24.81 -23.15 3.68
N GLU A 62 -24.51 -24.43 3.90
CA GLU A 62 -24.56 -25.05 5.22
C GLU A 62 -23.50 -24.49 6.13
N LEU A 63 -23.88 -24.06 7.32
CA LEU A 63 -22.95 -23.58 8.33
C LEU A 63 -22.37 -24.77 9.10
N ARG A 64 -21.11 -25.10 8.82
CA ARG A 64 -20.38 -26.18 9.50
C ARG A 64 -19.41 -25.59 10.53
N LYS A 65 -19.30 -26.26 11.66
CA LYS A 65 -18.38 -25.91 12.76
C LYS A 65 -17.71 -27.17 13.35
N ASP A 66 -17.45 -28.15 12.51
CA ASP A 66 -16.71 -29.36 12.90
C ASP A 66 -15.31 -28.98 13.37
N LEU A 67 -14.69 -28.01 12.73
CA LEU A 67 -13.54 -27.26 13.21
C LEU A 67 -14.05 -25.95 13.84
N PRO A 68 -13.98 -25.81 15.17
CA PRO A 68 -14.40 -24.58 15.84
C PRO A 68 -13.66 -23.35 15.29
N CYS A 69 -14.41 -22.36 14.87
CA CYS A 69 -13.87 -21.15 14.28
C CYS A 69 -14.82 -19.96 14.44
N ASN A 70 -14.31 -18.76 14.36
CA ASN A 70 -15.06 -17.52 14.23
C ASN A 70 -14.66 -16.81 12.94
N VAL A 71 -15.58 -16.63 12.00
CA VAL A 71 -15.33 -15.96 10.72
C VAL A 71 -15.98 -14.58 10.76
N GLU A 72 -15.17 -13.55 10.60
CA GLU A 72 -15.60 -12.16 10.53
C GLU A 72 -15.35 -11.60 9.13
N GLN A 73 -16.37 -10.97 8.55
CA GLN A 73 -16.22 -10.29 7.27
C GLN A 73 -15.45 -8.99 7.43
N ILE A 74 -14.49 -8.75 6.55
CA ILE A 74 -13.85 -7.45 6.39
C ILE A 74 -14.68 -6.65 5.40
N LYS A 75 -15.27 -5.55 5.89
CA LYS A 75 -16.10 -4.66 5.05
C LYS A 75 -15.29 -4.08 3.90
N PRO A 76 -15.90 -3.88 2.72
CA PRO A 76 -15.23 -3.26 1.58
C PRO A 76 -14.70 -1.87 1.93
N VAL A 77 -13.44 -1.66 1.65
CA VAL A 77 -12.77 -0.35 1.83
C VAL A 77 -12.10 0.03 0.52
N LEU A 78 -12.32 1.26 0.07
CA LEU A 78 -11.63 1.80 -1.09
C LEU A 78 -10.15 2.04 -0.75
N GLY A 79 -9.26 1.39 -1.49
CA GLY A 79 -7.81 1.57 -1.39
C GLY A 79 -7.31 2.78 -2.19
N PHE A 80 -6.08 3.21 -1.90
CA PHE A 80 -5.41 4.27 -2.68
C PHE A 80 -5.10 3.85 -4.13
N ASP A 81 -5.18 2.55 -4.42
CA ASP A 81 -5.09 1.96 -5.76
C ASP A 81 -6.41 2.05 -6.56
N MET A 82 -7.40 2.77 -6.02
CA MET A 82 -8.74 2.94 -6.60
C MET A 82 -9.50 1.63 -6.80
N LYS A 83 -9.23 0.65 -5.94
CA LYS A 83 -9.92 -0.64 -5.89
C LYS A 83 -10.59 -0.84 -4.53
N TYR A 84 -11.72 -1.53 -4.51
CA TYR A 84 -12.33 -1.96 -3.25
C TYR A 84 -11.72 -3.27 -2.78
N HIS A 85 -11.16 -3.25 -1.57
CA HIS A 85 -10.63 -4.42 -0.89
C HIS A 85 -11.66 -4.93 0.11
N ALA A 86 -12.11 -6.15 -0.09
CA ALA A 86 -12.96 -6.90 0.83
C ALA A 86 -12.24 -8.17 1.29
N GLY A 87 -12.77 -8.85 2.28
CA GLY A 87 -12.12 -10.07 2.75
C GLY A 87 -12.76 -10.68 3.98
N TYR A 88 -11.99 -11.49 4.67
CA TYR A 88 -12.37 -12.15 5.91
C TYR A 88 -11.20 -12.25 6.88
N GLU A 89 -11.54 -12.36 8.15
CA GLU A 89 -10.66 -12.81 9.20
C GLU A 89 -11.27 -14.04 9.86
N VAL A 90 -10.50 -15.09 10.09
CA VAL A 90 -10.94 -16.28 10.81
C VAL A 90 -10.07 -16.50 12.04
N GLY A 91 -10.71 -16.54 13.21
CA GLY A 91 -10.11 -16.94 14.48
C GLY A 91 -10.33 -18.41 14.74
N ILE A 92 -9.28 -19.15 15.10
CA ILE A 92 -9.31 -20.59 15.41
C ILE A 92 -8.65 -20.77 16.76
N PRO A 93 -9.30 -21.36 17.77
CA PRO A 93 -8.67 -21.65 19.06
C PRO A 93 -7.43 -22.54 18.87
N LEU A 94 -6.29 -22.14 19.43
CA LEU A 94 -5.02 -22.89 19.27
C LEU A 94 -5.12 -24.34 19.72
N LYS A 95 -5.93 -24.63 20.73
CA LYS A 95 -6.22 -26.00 21.21
C LYS A 95 -6.80 -26.91 20.11
N GLU A 96 -7.53 -26.34 19.13
CA GLU A 96 -8.10 -27.08 18.02
C GLU A 96 -7.07 -27.43 16.93
N LEU A 97 -5.95 -26.72 16.94
CA LEU A 97 -4.81 -26.89 16.05
C LEU A 97 -3.64 -27.60 16.73
N ALA A 98 -3.79 -27.96 18.02
CA ALA A 98 -2.74 -28.60 18.80
C ALA A 98 -2.34 -29.96 18.23
N GLY A 99 -1.09 -30.36 18.45
CA GLY A 99 -0.51 -31.59 17.97
C GLY A 99 0.49 -31.38 16.84
N SER A 100 0.57 -32.37 15.93
CA SER A 100 1.51 -32.33 14.81
C SER A 100 1.17 -31.23 13.78
N GLU A 101 2.11 -30.95 12.89
CA GLU A 101 1.91 -30.03 11.77
C GLU A 101 0.57 -30.27 11.05
N ASN A 102 -0.20 -29.21 10.84
CA ASN A 102 -1.51 -29.23 10.17
C ASN A 102 -1.48 -28.38 8.89
N LEU A 103 -2.39 -28.68 7.98
CA LEU A 103 -2.59 -27.93 6.74
C LEU A 103 -4.03 -27.43 6.71
N LEU A 104 -4.21 -26.12 6.77
CA LEU A 104 -5.50 -25.48 6.59
C LEU A 104 -5.67 -25.10 5.11
N THR A 105 -6.75 -25.57 4.51
CA THR A 105 -7.13 -25.20 3.15
C THR A 105 -8.42 -24.40 3.21
N MET A 106 -8.35 -23.14 2.80
CA MET A 106 -9.51 -22.27 2.64
C MET A 106 -9.90 -22.22 1.18
N ILE A 107 -11.19 -22.39 0.92
CA ILE A 107 -11.80 -22.24 -0.41
C ILE A 107 -12.98 -21.29 -0.25
N PHE A 108 -13.08 -20.32 -1.12
CA PHE A 108 -14.24 -19.46 -1.13
C PHE A 108 -14.64 -19.07 -2.54
N ARG A 109 -15.94 -18.85 -2.69
CA ARG A 109 -16.60 -18.48 -3.92
C ARG A 109 -17.20 -17.10 -3.75
N VAL A 110 -16.89 -16.19 -4.67
CA VAL A 110 -17.51 -14.86 -4.73
C VAL A 110 -18.37 -14.81 -5.98
N THR A 111 -19.64 -14.50 -5.82
CA THR A 111 -20.63 -14.51 -6.90
C THR A 111 -21.27 -13.13 -7.04
N PRO A 112 -21.19 -12.45 -8.20
CA PRO A 112 -21.92 -11.22 -8.44
C PRO A 112 -23.42 -11.48 -8.50
N GLU A 113 -24.25 -10.69 -7.84
CA GLU A 113 -25.73 -10.89 -7.86
C GLU A 113 -26.32 -10.75 -9.26
N ASN A 114 -25.74 -9.89 -10.10
CA ASN A 114 -26.17 -9.69 -11.49
C ASN A 114 -25.68 -10.77 -12.47
N ARG A 115 -24.76 -11.66 -12.06
CA ARG A 115 -24.22 -12.77 -12.84
C ARG A 115 -24.02 -14.01 -11.97
N PRO A 116 -25.10 -14.62 -11.49
CA PRO A 116 -25.02 -15.75 -10.56
C PRO A 116 -24.34 -16.98 -11.16
N ASP A 117 -24.31 -17.09 -12.48
CA ASP A 117 -23.69 -18.21 -13.20
C ASP A 117 -22.17 -18.02 -13.42
N GLU A 118 -21.61 -16.88 -13.00
CA GLU A 118 -20.18 -16.58 -13.15
C GLU A 118 -19.47 -16.41 -11.79
N PRO A 119 -19.45 -17.43 -10.92
CA PRO A 119 -18.74 -17.36 -9.66
C PRO A 119 -17.22 -17.39 -9.86
N VAL A 120 -16.52 -16.64 -9.04
CA VAL A 120 -15.05 -16.65 -8.99
C VAL A 120 -14.60 -17.39 -7.75
N TYR A 121 -13.73 -18.38 -7.92
CA TYR A 121 -13.22 -19.22 -6.83
C TYR A 121 -11.79 -18.87 -6.46
N PHE A 122 -11.53 -18.88 -5.16
CA PHE A 122 -10.21 -18.66 -4.59
C PHE A 122 -9.84 -19.80 -3.66
N SER A 123 -8.55 -20.11 -3.62
CA SER A 123 -8.00 -21.03 -2.62
C SER A 123 -6.81 -20.41 -1.90
N GLN A 124 -6.65 -20.76 -0.62
CA GLN A 124 -5.51 -20.40 0.18
C GLN A 124 -5.12 -21.59 1.04
N ARG A 125 -3.83 -21.90 1.08
CA ARG A 125 -3.28 -22.98 1.93
C ARG A 125 -2.32 -22.37 2.93
N VAL A 126 -2.47 -22.80 4.18
CA VAL A 126 -1.63 -22.33 5.28
C VAL A 126 -1.14 -23.56 6.05
N THR A 127 0.17 -23.75 6.08
CA THR A 127 0.80 -24.75 6.94
C THR A 127 0.86 -24.20 8.36
N VAL A 128 0.30 -24.93 9.29
CA VAL A 128 0.34 -24.64 10.72
C VAL A 128 1.42 -25.51 11.33
N PRO A 129 2.46 -24.93 11.96
CA PRO A 129 3.49 -25.72 12.63
C PRO A 129 2.91 -26.51 13.80
N ALA A 130 3.64 -27.50 14.29
CA ALA A 130 3.26 -28.24 15.48
C ALA A 130 3.02 -27.27 16.65
N ILE A 131 1.89 -27.45 17.33
CA ILE A 131 1.45 -26.63 18.46
C ILE A 131 1.33 -27.50 19.70
N GLU A 132 1.80 -27.01 20.85
CA GLU A 132 1.70 -27.68 22.12
C GLU A 132 0.23 -27.85 22.55
N ASP A 133 -0.11 -28.97 23.18
CA ASP A 133 -1.49 -29.32 23.59
C ASP A 133 -2.11 -28.31 24.56
N GLU A 134 -1.27 -27.64 25.36
CA GLU A 134 -1.71 -26.63 26.33
C GLU A 134 -1.72 -25.20 25.80
N ALA A 135 -1.50 -24.99 24.50
CA ALA A 135 -1.48 -23.66 23.89
C ALA A 135 -2.81 -22.93 24.06
N LYS A 136 -2.74 -21.69 24.55
CA LYS A 136 -3.91 -20.85 24.84
C LYS A 136 -3.97 -19.67 23.86
N GLY A 137 -5.19 -19.26 23.53
CA GLY A 137 -5.46 -18.15 22.62
C GLY A 137 -5.97 -18.64 21.27
N ASP A 138 -6.02 -17.74 20.31
CA ASP A 138 -6.55 -17.99 18.96
C ASP A 138 -5.48 -17.68 17.91
N ALA A 139 -5.47 -18.48 16.86
CA ALA A 139 -4.76 -18.19 15.61
C ALA A 139 -5.69 -17.38 14.70
N TYR A 140 -5.17 -16.30 14.11
CA TYR A 140 -5.93 -15.47 13.18
C TYR A 140 -5.34 -15.57 11.78
N LEU A 141 -6.20 -15.93 10.82
CA LEU A 141 -5.88 -15.95 9.40
C LEU A 141 -6.76 -14.95 8.67
N GLN A 142 -6.20 -14.31 7.66
CA GLN A 142 -6.90 -13.32 6.85
C GLN A 142 -6.78 -13.66 5.38
N GLY A 143 -7.85 -13.36 4.64
CA GLY A 143 -7.86 -13.37 3.19
C GLY A 143 -8.52 -12.12 2.65
N SER A 144 -8.11 -11.70 1.45
CA SER A 144 -8.64 -10.51 0.79
C SER A 144 -8.82 -10.72 -0.70
N PHE A 145 -9.77 -10.02 -1.28
CA PHE A 145 -10.04 -9.99 -2.72
C PHE A 145 -10.51 -8.59 -3.11
N GLU A 146 -10.42 -8.28 -4.38
CA GLU A 146 -10.73 -6.97 -4.92
C GLU A 146 -12.03 -7.00 -5.70
N LEU A 147 -12.85 -5.95 -5.55
CA LEU A 147 -14.19 -5.87 -6.12
C LEU A 147 -14.41 -4.57 -6.89
N GLY A 148 -15.10 -4.65 -8.03
CA GLY A 148 -15.77 -3.51 -8.63
C GLY A 148 -17.07 -3.16 -7.90
N GLN A 149 -17.75 -2.07 -8.29
CA GLN A 149 -19.05 -1.72 -7.75
C GLN A 149 -20.09 -2.81 -8.03
N GLY A 150 -20.95 -3.12 -7.04
CA GLY A 150 -21.98 -4.15 -7.17
C GLY A 150 -22.32 -4.81 -5.85
N LYS A 151 -23.17 -5.83 -5.95
CA LYS A 151 -23.54 -6.70 -4.84
C LYS A 151 -23.03 -8.09 -5.10
N TYR A 152 -22.52 -8.72 -4.07
CA TYR A 152 -21.88 -10.03 -4.16
C TYR A 152 -22.30 -10.92 -3.01
N SER A 153 -22.40 -12.22 -3.25
CA SER A 153 -22.46 -13.23 -2.20
C SER A 153 -21.11 -13.92 -2.08
N VAL A 154 -20.69 -14.17 -0.85
CA VAL A 154 -19.47 -14.91 -0.53
C VAL A 154 -19.84 -16.17 0.22
N ASP A 155 -19.46 -17.32 -0.31
CA ASP A 155 -19.58 -18.62 0.33
C ASP A 155 -18.16 -19.11 0.62
N TRP A 156 -17.86 -19.39 1.88
CA TRP A 156 -16.51 -19.65 2.37
C TRP A 156 -16.45 -20.93 3.20
N LEU A 157 -15.40 -21.70 3.03
CA LEU A 157 -15.10 -22.85 3.88
C LEU A 157 -13.59 -22.94 4.16
N MET A 158 -13.25 -23.51 5.31
CA MET A 158 -11.92 -23.92 5.70
C MET A 158 -11.95 -25.38 6.14
N ARG A 159 -10.97 -26.14 5.68
CA ARG A 159 -10.79 -27.55 6.04
C ARG A 159 -9.39 -27.76 6.59
N ASP A 160 -9.27 -28.58 7.64
CA ASP A 160 -7.99 -29.06 8.15
C ASP A 160 -7.56 -30.39 7.51
N ARG A 161 -6.37 -30.87 7.89
CA ARG A 161 -5.85 -32.16 7.41
C ARG A 161 -6.73 -33.36 7.83
N SER A 162 -7.45 -33.24 8.93
CA SER A 162 -8.40 -34.27 9.45
C SER A 162 -9.79 -34.15 8.83
N GLU A 163 -9.96 -33.34 7.80
CA GLU A 163 -11.22 -33.07 7.09
C GLU A 163 -12.31 -32.41 7.94
N ARG A 164 -11.98 -31.87 9.11
CA ARG A 164 -12.92 -31.05 9.88
C ARG A 164 -13.13 -29.72 9.14
N VAL A 165 -14.37 -29.28 9.07
CA VAL A 165 -14.78 -28.12 8.28
C VAL A 165 -15.34 -27.02 9.17
N CYS A 166 -14.96 -25.78 8.85
CA CYS A 166 -15.63 -24.56 9.25
C CYS A 166 -16.14 -23.84 7.99
N SER A 167 -17.40 -23.41 7.97
CA SER A 167 -17.96 -22.67 6.85
C SER A 167 -18.74 -21.44 7.28
N SER A 168 -18.83 -20.47 6.38
CA SER A 168 -19.57 -19.22 6.58
C SER A 168 -20.04 -18.66 5.24
N ASN A 169 -21.11 -17.85 5.27
CA ASN A 169 -21.57 -17.12 4.09
C ASN A 169 -21.99 -15.70 4.50
N TRP A 170 -21.81 -14.74 3.60
CA TRP A 170 -22.22 -13.35 3.79
C TRP A 170 -22.41 -12.62 2.47
N SER A 171 -23.07 -11.47 2.50
CA SER A 171 -23.18 -10.58 1.34
C SER A 171 -22.30 -9.36 1.50
N VAL A 172 -21.81 -8.88 0.37
CA VAL A 172 -20.94 -7.70 0.27
C VAL A 172 -21.57 -6.73 -0.72
N GLU A 173 -21.74 -5.48 -0.31
CA GLU A 173 -22.19 -4.40 -1.18
C GLU A 173 -21.09 -3.36 -1.33
N VAL A 174 -20.77 -3.01 -2.58
CA VAL A 174 -19.74 -2.04 -2.95
C VAL A 174 -20.37 -0.93 -3.76
N SER A 175 -20.36 0.28 -3.21
CA SER A 175 -20.85 1.47 -3.88
C SER A 175 -20.01 2.69 -3.53
N LEU A 176 -19.78 3.57 -4.51
CA LEU A 176 -19.21 4.88 -4.25
C LEU A 176 -20.24 5.78 -3.57
N PRO A 177 -19.85 6.54 -2.54
CA PRO A 177 -20.67 7.63 -2.02
C PRO A 177 -21.07 8.61 -3.12
N GLU A 178 -22.21 9.29 -2.96
CA GLU A 178 -22.71 10.25 -3.97
C GLU A 178 -21.69 11.31 -4.38
N ASN A 179 -20.95 11.81 -3.42
CA ASN A 179 -19.92 12.84 -3.63
C ASN A 179 -18.67 12.33 -4.38
N ASP A 180 -18.54 11.01 -4.52
CA ASP A 180 -17.36 10.37 -5.11
C ASP A 180 -17.68 9.69 -6.45
N ARG A 181 -18.92 9.83 -6.98
CA ARG A 181 -19.38 9.19 -8.23
C ARG A 181 -18.56 9.55 -9.48
N GLN A 182 -17.80 10.65 -9.43
CA GLN A 182 -16.94 11.08 -10.53
C GLN A 182 -15.59 10.34 -10.56
N MET A 183 -15.26 9.60 -9.48
CA MET A 183 -14.01 8.87 -9.41
C MET A 183 -14.04 7.66 -10.35
N ALA A 184 -12.99 7.54 -11.15
CA ALA A 184 -12.75 6.32 -11.92
C ALA A 184 -12.15 5.26 -10.98
N LEU A 185 -12.76 4.07 -10.97
CA LEU A 185 -12.24 2.91 -10.27
C LEU A 185 -11.45 2.02 -11.25
N ASP A 186 -10.41 1.38 -10.75
CA ASP A 186 -9.55 0.51 -11.55
C ASP A 186 -10.21 -0.84 -11.89
N ILE A 187 -11.29 -1.21 -11.17
CA ILE A 187 -12.03 -2.44 -11.43
C ILE A 187 -13.43 -2.12 -11.94
N ALA A 188 -13.78 -2.70 -13.07
CA ALA A 188 -15.10 -2.55 -13.68
C ALA A 188 -16.22 -3.08 -12.76
N PRO A 189 -17.43 -2.49 -12.80
CA PRO A 189 -18.56 -2.96 -12.01
C PRO A 189 -18.85 -4.45 -12.20
N GLY A 190 -19.16 -5.15 -11.12
CA GLY A 190 -19.44 -6.58 -11.10
C GLY A 190 -18.23 -7.48 -11.33
N THR A 191 -17.02 -6.95 -11.40
CA THR A 191 -15.78 -7.72 -11.58
C THR A 191 -15.16 -8.07 -10.23
N ILE A 192 -14.56 -9.26 -10.16
CA ILE A 192 -13.89 -9.81 -8.97
C ILE A 192 -12.45 -10.15 -9.38
N GLN A 193 -11.48 -9.76 -8.58
CA GLN A 193 -10.06 -10.01 -8.83
C GLN A 193 -9.38 -10.51 -7.54
N PRO A 194 -8.28 -11.29 -7.66
CA PRO A 194 -7.44 -11.62 -6.52
C PRO A 194 -6.76 -10.33 -6.03
N SER A 195 -6.60 -10.23 -4.70
CA SER A 195 -5.77 -9.15 -4.16
C SER A 195 -4.33 -9.30 -4.60
N ASP A 196 -3.82 -8.21 -5.13
CA ASP A 196 -2.42 -8.13 -5.53
C ASP A 196 -1.51 -8.11 -4.30
N ARG A 197 -0.59 -9.05 -4.23
CA ARG A 197 0.36 -9.19 -3.12
C ARG A 197 1.74 -8.69 -3.46
N GLU A 198 2.05 -8.61 -4.74
CA GLU A 198 3.35 -8.15 -5.21
C GLU A 198 3.34 -6.63 -5.34
N LEU A 199 3.75 -5.97 -4.25
CA LEU A 199 3.72 -4.51 -4.15
C LEU A 199 4.59 -3.80 -5.20
N PHE A 200 5.67 -4.44 -5.64
CA PHE A 200 6.66 -3.84 -6.53
C PHE A 200 6.73 -4.51 -7.91
N ARG A 201 5.60 -5.03 -8.39
CA ARG A 201 5.54 -5.54 -9.78
C ARG A 201 5.55 -4.40 -10.79
N ASP A 202 6.03 -4.71 -11.98
CA ASP A 202 5.96 -3.79 -13.11
C ASP A 202 4.52 -3.41 -13.45
N GLU A 203 4.31 -2.14 -13.78
CA GLU A 203 3.04 -1.67 -14.30
C GLU A 203 2.88 -2.08 -15.77
N PRO A 204 1.66 -2.37 -16.21
CA PRO A 204 1.39 -2.59 -17.63
C PRO A 204 1.83 -1.37 -18.46
N PRO A 205 2.31 -1.58 -19.69
CA PRO A 205 2.67 -0.47 -20.57
C PRO A 205 1.46 0.41 -20.85
N VAL A 206 1.64 1.72 -20.70
CA VAL A 206 0.60 2.72 -20.95
C VAL A 206 0.75 3.26 -22.36
N HIS A 207 -0.35 3.31 -23.11
CA HIS A 207 -0.37 4.01 -24.38
C HIS A 207 -0.23 5.52 -24.14
N ARG A 208 0.87 6.10 -24.64
CA ARG A 208 1.17 7.53 -24.41
C ARG A 208 0.51 8.40 -25.47
N GLU A 209 -0.21 9.43 -25.01
CA GLU A 209 -0.78 10.45 -25.89
C GLU A 209 0.31 11.45 -26.30
N GLN A 210 0.37 11.82 -27.57
CA GLN A 210 1.40 12.71 -28.10
C GLN A 210 0.85 13.91 -28.92
N PRO A 211 -0.22 14.59 -28.55
CA PRO A 211 -0.70 15.72 -29.38
C PRO A 211 0.26 16.92 -29.31
N ASP A 212 0.87 17.23 -28.14
CA ASP A 212 1.70 18.43 -27.91
C ASP A 212 3.09 18.12 -27.35
N GLY A 213 3.59 16.91 -27.59
CA GLY A 213 4.81 16.37 -26.98
C GLY A 213 4.62 15.87 -25.56
N PRO A 214 5.33 14.80 -25.20
CA PRO A 214 5.17 14.17 -23.89
C PRO A 214 5.69 15.08 -22.76
N LEU A 215 4.98 15.06 -21.63
CA LEU A 215 5.45 15.72 -20.40
C LEU A 215 6.66 14.98 -19.83
N ASN A 216 7.60 15.74 -19.27
CA ASN A 216 8.70 15.24 -18.45
C ASN A 216 8.46 15.64 -17.01
N VAL A 217 8.27 14.67 -16.11
CA VAL A 217 7.96 14.92 -14.72
C VAL A 217 9.04 14.35 -13.80
N LYS A 218 9.53 15.18 -12.88
CA LYS A 218 10.46 14.75 -11.84
C LYS A 218 9.72 14.50 -10.54
N ILE A 219 9.92 13.32 -9.95
CA ILE A 219 9.26 12.87 -8.72
C ILE A 219 10.32 12.74 -7.63
N ILE A 220 10.13 13.41 -6.51
CA ILE A 220 11.01 13.36 -5.34
C ILE A 220 10.20 12.80 -4.17
N MET A 221 10.40 11.52 -3.87
CA MET A 221 9.53 10.77 -2.95
C MET A 221 10.25 10.38 -1.66
N ASN A 222 9.64 10.76 -0.53
CA ASN A 222 10.11 10.37 0.80
C ASN A 222 9.49 9.04 1.24
N PHE A 223 10.25 7.96 1.19
CA PHE A 223 9.85 6.66 1.72
C PHE A 223 10.18 6.58 3.22
N ALA A 224 9.41 7.25 4.02
CA ALA A 224 9.50 7.21 5.47
C ALA A 224 8.16 6.74 6.07
N PRO A 225 8.16 6.15 7.27
CA PRO A 225 6.90 5.85 7.96
C PRO A 225 6.23 7.15 8.42
N GLN A 226 4.90 7.19 8.40
CA GLN A 226 4.13 8.32 8.90
C GLN A 226 4.38 8.57 10.39
N LYS A 227 4.60 7.52 11.15
CA LYS A 227 5.02 7.60 12.56
C LYS A 227 6.53 7.71 12.62
N SER A 228 7.06 8.88 13.00
CA SER A 228 8.51 9.20 13.02
C SER A 228 9.38 8.23 13.84
N HIS A 229 8.80 7.52 14.82
CA HIS A 229 9.51 6.55 15.65
C HIS A 229 9.32 5.10 15.22
N SER A 230 8.73 4.85 14.06
CA SER A 230 8.58 3.48 13.55
C SER A 230 9.92 2.97 13.03
N ALA A 231 10.29 1.77 13.48
CA ALA A 231 11.50 1.08 13.04
C ALA A 231 11.38 0.45 11.64
N THR A 232 10.19 0.50 11.02
CA THR A 232 9.92 -0.08 9.70
C THR A 232 8.87 0.74 8.96
N LEU A 233 8.92 0.71 7.64
CA LEU A 233 7.80 1.14 6.81
C LEU A 233 6.60 0.21 7.07
N GLN A 234 5.47 0.80 7.46
CA GLN A 234 4.25 0.01 7.61
C GLN A 234 3.69 -0.36 6.23
N PRO A 235 3.04 -1.52 6.09
CA PRO A 235 2.42 -1.92 4.82
C PRO A 235 1.47 -0.86 4.26
N LEU A 236 0.73 -0.17 5.14
CA LEU A 236 -0.20 0.90 4.74
C LEU A 236 0.54 2.11 4.17
N ASP A 237 1.67 2.52 4.76
CA ASP A 237 2.50 3.61 4.25
C ASP A 237 3.08 3.25 2.88
N THR A 238 3.62 2.04 2.74
CA THR A 238 4.17 1.54 1.47
C THR A 238 3.10 1.51 0.38
N ASN A 239 1.92 0.96 0.68
CA ASN A 239 0.81 0.89 -0.27
C ASN A 239 0.36 2.27 -0.74
N ALA A 240 0.23 3.24 0.16
CA ALA A 240 -0.18 4.59 -0.20
C ALA A 240 0.86 5.29 -1.07
N LEU A 241 2.14 5.20 -0.72
CA LEU A 241 3.23 5.80 -1.50
C LEU A 241 3.35 5.17 -2.90
N LEU A 242 3.25 3.84 -2.98
CA LEU A 242 3.24 3.14 -4.27
C LEU A 242 2.00 3.49 -5.10
N SER A 243 0.84 3.65 -4.48
CA SER A 243 -0.38 4.05 -5.19
C SER A 243 -0.27 5.46 -5.75
N ILE A 244 0.35 6.41 -5.01
CA ILE A 244 0.67 7.74 -5.55
C ILE A 244 1.59 7.60 -6.78
N LEU A 245 2.65 6.82 -6.66
CA LEU A 245 3.61 6.64 -7.75
C LEU A 245 2.99 5.94 -8.97
N ARG A 246 2.14 4.93 -8.76
CA ARG A 246 1.39 4.25 -9.81
C ARG A 246 0.41 5.16 -10.53
N ASN A 247 -0.30 6.01 -9.79
CA ASN A 247 -1.18 7.01 -10.40
C ASN A 247 -0.40 7.92 -11.36
N ILE A 248 0.80 8.37 -10.95
CA ILE A 248 1.67 9.16 -11.80
C ILE A 248 2.16 8.33 -13.01
N ALA A 249 2.59 7.08 -12.79
CA ALA A 249 3.12 6.20 -13.84
C ALA A 249 2.09 5.88 -14.93
N ARG A 250 0.81 5.78 -14.56
CA ARG A 250 -0.31 5.46 -15.45
C ARG A 250 -0.83 6.66 -16.26
N GLU A 251 -0.34 7.87 -15.99
CA GLU A 251 -0.79 9.07 -16.70
C GLU A 251 -0.34 9.05 -18.17
N PRO A 252 -1.25 8.99 -19.15
CA PRO A 252 -0.89 8.83 -20.55
C PRO A 252 -0.19 10.06 -21.16
N ARG A 253 -0.33 11.23 -20.57
CA ARG A 253 0.29 12.49 -21.03
C ARG A 253 1.75 12.61 -20.61
N ILE A 254 2.24 11.79 -19.66
CA ILE A 254 3.63 11.80 -19.23
C ILE A 254 4.42 10.81 -20.08
N GLY A 255 5.43 11.29 -20.80
CA GLY A 255 6.30 10.45 -21.62
C GLY A 255 7.62 10.08 -20.96
N LYS A 256 8.07 10.89 -19.99
CA LYS A 256 9.32 10.66 -19.27
C LYS A 256 9.18 10.93 -17.78
N PHE A 257 9.86 10.09 -17.00
CA PHE A 257 9.93 10.19 -15.55
C PHE A 257 11.39 10.31 -15.10
N SER A 258 11.63 11.19 -14.14
CA SER A 258 12.85 11.17 -13.33
C SER A 258 12.44 10.98 -11.88
N ILE A 259 12.98 9.96 -11.21
CA ILE A 259 12.56 9.57 -9.86
C ILE A 259 13.73 9.62 -8.92
N VAL A 260 13.52 10.23 -7.78
CA VAL A 260 14.43 10.23 -6.63
C VAL A 260 13.67 9.76 -5.41
N ALA A 261 13.93 8.54 -4.97
CA ALA A 261 13.42 8.04 -3.70
C ALA A 261 14.47 8.27 -2.60
N PHE A 262 14.05 8.86 -1.51
CA PHE A 262 14.89 9.13 -0.35
C PHE A 262 14.19 8.74 0.95
N ASN A 263 14.94 8.63 2.02
CA ASN A 263 14.41 8.47 3.37
C ASN A 263 14.98 9.55 4.28
N MET A 264 14.07 10.34 4.88
CA MET A 264 14.46 11.45 5.77
C MET A 264 15.06 10.97 7.09
N GLN A 265 14.60 9.83 7.63
CA GLN A 265 15.14 9.29 8.88
C GLN A 265 16.57 8.82 8.72
N GLU A 266 16.89 8.22 7.57
CA GLU A 266 18.25 7.80 7.23
C GLU A 266 19.09 8.88 6.54
N GLN A 267 18.51 10.05 6.22
CA GLN A 267 19.17 11.13 5.48
C GLN A 267 19.92 10.61 4.24
N LYS A 268 19.24 9.74 3.47
CA LYS A 268 19.83 8.99 2.37
C LYS A 268 18.93 8.98 1.15
N VAL A 269 19.53 9.17 -0.04
CA VAL A 269 18.90 8.82 -1.32
C VAL A 269 19.00 7.31 -1.49
N ILE A 270 17.87 6.66 -1.70
CA ILE A 270 17.75 5.19 -1.78
C ILE A 270 17.80 4.73 -3.24
N TYR A 271 17.10 5.46 -4.10
CA TYR A 271 16.94 5.12 -5.50
C TYR A 271 16.93 6.37 -6.36
N ARG A 272 17.52 6.27 -7.56
CA ARG A 272 17.48 7.33 -8.56
C ARG A 272 17.37 6.70 -9.94
N GLU A 273 16.48 7.26 -10.74
CA GLU A 273 16.30 6.92 -12.14
C GLU A 273 15.99 8.20 -12.92
N GLU A 274 16.62 8.42 -14.05
CA GLU A 274 16.45 9.63 -14.85
C GLU A 274 15.99 9.30 -16.27
N ASP A 275 15.16 10.17 -16.83
CA ASP A 275 14.67 10.10 -18.23
C ASP A 275 14.03 8.76 -18.63
N ALA A 276 13.48 7.99 -17.66
CA ALA A 276 12.85 6.71 -17.91
C ALA A 276 11.49 6.88 -18.64
N SER A 277 11.19 6.01 -19.56
CA SER A 277 9.86 5.94 -20.22
C SER A 277 8.83 5.21 -19.36
N GLN A 278 9.29 4.40 -18.43
CA GLN A 278 8.48 3.63 -17.48
C GLN A 278 9.22 3.53 -16.15
N ILE A 279 8.50 3.57 -15.05
CA ILE A 279 9.05 3.44 -13.69
C ILE A 279 9.39 1.98 -13.40
N ASN A 280 10.62 1.71 -12.95
CA ASN A 280 11.07 0.37 -12.59
C ASN A 280 10.73 0.07 -11.12
N PHE A 281 9.50 -0.39 -10.87
CA PHE A 281 9.02 -0.74 -9.52
C PHE A 281 9.84 -1.86 -8.87
N PRO A 282 10.24 -2.96 -9.55
CA PRO A 282 11.07 -3.99 -8.94
C PRO A 282 12.43 -3.47 -8.46
N ALA A 283 13.07 -2.57 -9.21
CA ALA A 283 14.32 -1.97 -8.78
C ALA A 283 14.14 -1.05 -7.57
N LEU A 284 13.06 -0.27 -7.54
CA LEU A 284 12.67 0.53 -6.38
C LEU A 284 12.44 -0.35 -5.15
N GLY A 285 11.73 -1.48 -5.29
CA GLY A 285 11.47 -2.43 -4.21
C GLY A 285 12.76 -2.97 -3.60
N ARG A 286 13.69 -3.45 -4.42
CA ARG A 286 15.01 -3.91 -3.95
C ARG A 286 15.82 -2.81 -3.25
N ALA A 287 15.70 -1.57 -3.72
CA ALA A 287 16.37 -0.45 -3.08
C ALA A 287 15.76 -0.15 -1.68
N LEU A 288 14.46 -0.27 -1.52
CA LEU A 288 13.78 -0.07 -0.23
C LEU A 288 14.11 -1.17 0.80
N GLU A 289 14.44 -2.39 0.38
CA GLU A 289 14.91 -3.44 1.27
C GLU A 289 16.23 -3.10 1.98
N THR A 290 16.99 -2.13 1.45
CA THR A 290 18.24 -1.65 2.07
C THR A 290 18.03 -0.71 3.26
N LEU A 291 16.79 -0.31 3.56
CA LEU A 291 16.47 0.57 4.67
C LEU A 291 16.57 -0.15 6.01
N ASN A 292 17.30 0.44 6.96
CA ASN A 292 17.53 -0.08 8.31
C ASN A 292 16.99 0.91 9.37
N LEU A 293 15.70 1.25 9.30
CA LEU A 293 15.06 2.27 10.16
C LEU A 293 15.12 1.96 11.67
N GLY A 294 15.36 0.71 12.05
CA GLY A 294 15.49 0.29 13.45
C GLY A 294 16.87 0.55 14.07
N THR A 295 17.85 1.04 13.30
CA THR A 295 19.20 1.29 13.78
C THR A 295 19.44 2.78 14.04
N VAL A 296 19.99 3.09 15.22
CA VAL A 296 20.39 4.46 15.58
C VAL A 296 21.84 4.67 15.17
N ASP A 297 22.08 5.53 14.18
CA ASP A 297 23.43 5.96 13.81
C ASP A 297 23.92 7.04 14.77
N LEU A 298 24.87 6.67 15.64
CA LEU A 298 25.49 7.58 16.61
C LEU A 298 26.23 8.73 15.94
N GLY A 299 26.70 8.56 14.71
CA GLY A 299 27.33 9.64 13.92
C GLY A 299 26.34 10.75 13.59
N ARG A 300 25.10 10.40 13.27
CA ARG A 300 24.03 11.37 12.96
C ARG A 300 23.60 12.19 14.17
N LEU A 301 23.57 11.59 15.37
CA LEU A 301 23.25 12.30 16.62
C LEU A 301 24.25 13.44 16.93
N ARG A 302 25.45 13.39 16.39
CA ARG A 302 26.47 14.45 16.56
C ARG A 302 26.22 15.66 15.66
N HIS A 303 25.46 15.53 14.59
CA HIS A 303 25.19 16.61 13.62
C HIS A 303 23.81 17.21 13.85
N LYS A 304 23.73 18.18 14.73
CA LYS A 304 22.49 18.83 15.21
C LYS A 304 21.55 19.41 14.11
N HIS A 305 22.05 19.56 12.87
CA HIS A 305 21.32 20.09 11.71
C HIS A 305 21.52 19.24 10.45
N GLY A 306 21.89 17.96 10.61
CA GLY A 306 22.16 17.06 9.49
C GLY A 306 20.92 16.84 8.61
N ASP A 307 19.76 16.73 9.22
CA ASP A 307 18.46 16.52 8.58
C ASP A 307 18.02 17.72 7.70
N THR A 308 18.09 18.93 8.23
CA THR A 308 17.76 20.16 7.49
C THR A 308 18.73 20.42 6.35
N SER A 309 20.02 20.16 6.58
CA SER A 309 21.06 20.29 5.56
C SER A 309 20.90 19.25 4.47
N PHE A 310 20.58 18.00 4.84
CA PHE A 310 20.29 16.94 3.86
C PHE A 310 19.13 17.34 2.95
N LEU A 311 18.00 17.77 3.52
CA LEU A 311 16.83 18.16 2.74
C LEU A 311 17.14 19.36 1.83
N ALA A 312 17.82 20.40 2.34
CA ALA A 312 18.20 21.55 1.53
C ALA A 312 19.09 21.17 0.35
N ASN A 313 20.12 20.36 0.60
CA ASN A 313 21.07 19.91 -0.43
C ASN A 313 20.36 19.00 -1.46
N LEU A 314 19.51 18.07 -1.01
CA LEU A 314 18.73 17.22 -1.89
C LEU A 314 17.86 18.05 -2.83
N VAL A 315 17.10 19.00 -2.29
CA VAL A 315 16.22 19.85 -3.09
C VAL A 315 17.03 20.70 -4.06
N ALA A 316 18.10 21.35 -3.60
CA ALA A 316 18.95 22.19 -4.45
C ALA A 316 19.58 21.37 -5.60
N GLN A 317 20.06 20.17 -5.29
CA GLN A 317 20.60 19.24 -6.29
C GLN A 317 19.55 18.82 -7.31
N GLU A 318 18.38 18.38 -6.85
CA GLU A 318 17.38 17.77 -7.74
C GLU A 318 16.63 18.81 -8.59
N VAL A 319 16.52 20.02 -8.11
CA VAL A 319 15.81 21.09 -8.82
C VAL A 319 16.73 21.82 -9.82
N ASN A 320 18.04 21.92 -9.52
CA ASN A 320 19.00 22.59 -10.38
C ASN A 320 19.72 21.69 -11.37
N ASN A 321 19.81 20.37 -11.09
CA ASN A 321 20.55 19.43 -11.91
C ASN A 321 19.63 18.67 -12.88
N GLY A 322 20.20 18.34 -14.03
CA GLY A 322 19.56 17.48 -15.03
C GLY A 322 18.76 18.25 -16.10
N ARG A 323 17.98 17.48 -16.86
CA ARG A 323 17.10 18.01 -17.89
C ARG A 323 15.94 18.75 -17.24
N ARG A 324 15.60 19.94 -17.76
CA ARG A 324 14.50 20.75 -17.25
C ARG A 324 13.17 20.00 -17.31
N PRO A 325 12.52 19.70 -16.17
CA PRO A 325 11.23 19.03 -16.17
C PRO A 325 10.09 20.01 -16.49
N ASP A 326 8.94 19.48 -16.89
CA ASP A 326 7.70 20.24 -17.01
C ASP A 326 7.07 20.51 -15.64
N ALA A 327 7.33 19.63 -14.67
CA ALA A 327 6.94 19.80 -13.25
C ALA A 327 7.83 18.98 -12.33
N VAL A 328 7.92 19.42 -11.07
CA VAL A 328 8.50 18.64 -9.95
C VAL A 328 7.41 18.32 -8.95
N ILE A 329 7.30 17.05 -8.58
CA ILE A 329 6.31 16.54 -7.65
C ILE A 329 7.02 15.91 -6.46
N PHE A 330 6.88 16.54 -5.29
CA PHE A 330 7.23 15.92 -4.03
C PHE A 330 6.10 15.02 -3.56
N ALA A 331 6.42 13.87 -2.98
CA ALA A 331 5.44 12.99 -2.36
C ALA A 331 6.01 12.33 -1.11
N GLY A 332 5.16 12.07 -0.13
CA GLY A 332 5.56 11.38 1.09
C GLY A 332 4.83 11.84 2.34
N PRO A 333 5.08 11.19 3.47
CA PRO A 333 4.54 11.62 4.76
C PRO A 333 5.15 12.94 5.21
N LYS A 334 4.45 13.63 6.10
CA LYS A 334 4.98 14.83 6.77
C LYS A 334 6.30 14.55 7.47
N VAL A 335 7.23 15.45 7.28
CA VAL A 335 8.53 15.41 7.94
C VAL A 335 8.59 16.49 9.01
N MET A 336 8.69 16.05 10.26
CA MET A 336 8.92 16.94 11.39
C MET A 336 10.40 17.01 11.68
N LEU A 337 10.96 18.23 11.65
CA LEU A 337 12.34 18.51 11.99
C LEU A 337 12.37 19.44 13.20
N ASP A 338 13.40 19.30 14.03
CA ASP A 338 13.60 20.15 15.21
C ASP A 338 13.83 21.62 14.85
N SER A 339 14.34 21.88 13.64
CA SER A 339 14.59 23.22 13.12
C SER A 339 14.03 23.39 11.70
N ASN A 340 13.79 24.63 11.31
CA ASN A 340 13.39 24.95 9.95
C ASN A 340 14.57 24.77 8.98
N VAL A 341 14.28 24.39 7.75
CA VAL A 341 15.28 24.37 6.67
C VAL A 341 15.79 25.82 6.45
N PRO A 342 17.12 26.05 6.46
CA PRO A 342 17.66 27.39 6.31
C PRO A 342 17.26 28.01 4.98
N GLN A 343 16.61 29.16 5.01
CA GLN A 343 16.19 29.85 3.79
C GLN A 343 17.40 30.29 2.93
N GLU A 344 18.55 30.52 3.53
CA GLU A 344 19.78 30.87 2.82
C GLU A 344 20.25 29.75 1.89
N SER A 345 20.11 28.50 2.31
CA SER A 345 20.42 27.33 1.47
C SER A 345 19.45 27.21 0.28
N LEU A 346 18.21 27.66 0.45
CA LEU A 346 17.21 27.66 -0.61
C LEU A 346 17.32 28.84 -1.57
N LYS A 347 17.92 29.97 -1.14
CA LYS A 347 18.14 31.15 -2.03
C LYS A 347 18.99 30.84 -3.26
N GLN A 348 19.87 29.84 -3.17
CA GLN A 348 20.71 29.40 -4.28
C GLN A 348 19.92 28.76 -5.43
N ILE A 349 18.67 28.32 -5.18
CA ILE A 349 17.83 27.67 -6.17
C ILE A 349 17.29 28.68 -7.20
N GLY A 350 17.05 29.93 -6.78
CA GLY A 350 16.53 30.98 -7.66
C GLY A 350 15.05 30.78 -8.02
N GLU A 351 14.61 31.49 -9.07
CA GLU A 351 13.26 31.32 -9.61
C GLU A 351 13.20 30.13 -10.57
N LEU A 352 12.22 29.28 -10.34
CA LEU A 352 12.04 28.06 -11.13
C LEU A 352 11.03 28.30 -12.26
N PRO A 353 11.34 27.83 -13.45
CA PRO A 353 10.50 28.03 -14.62
C PRO A 353 9.43 26.94 -14.81
N PHE A 354 9.27 26.07 -13.84
CA PHE A 354 8.30 24.98 -13.80
C PHE A 354 7.57 24.93 -12.46
N PRO A 355 6.34 24.43 -12.41
CA PRO A 355 5.58 24.32 -11.19
C PRO A 355 6.13 23.21 -10.27
N ILE A 356 5.97 23.44 -8.96
CA ILE A 356 6.27 22.47 -7.92
C ILE A 356 5.00 22.10 -7.19
N PHE A 357 4.81 20.81 -6.95
CA PHE A 357 3.69 20.24 -6.21
C PHE A 357 4.17 19.36 -5.09
N TYR A 358 3.38 19.26 -4.02
CA TYR A 358 3.62 18.32 -2.95
C TYR A 358 2.35 17.55 -2.61
N MET A 359 2.40 16.25 -2.78
CA MET A 359 1.39 15.30 -2.34
C MET A 359 1.76 14.80 -0.95
N ASN A 360 1.27 15.51 0.06
CA ASN A 360 1.53 15.22 1.46
C ASN A 360 0.62 14.08 1.93
N TYR A 361 1.19 12.89 2.11
CA TYR A 361 0.48 11.73 2.63
C TYR A 361 0.30 11.84 4.15
N ASN A 362 -0.95 11.94 4.59
CA ASN A 362 -1.30 12.09 6.00
C ASN A 362 -2.66 11.44 6.32
N LEU A 363 -2.66 10.19 6.79
CA LEU A 363 -3.88 9.45 7.13
C LEU A 363 -4.65 10.04 8.32
N THR A 364 -3.98 10.77 9.19
CA THR A 364 -4.56 11.34 10.40
C THR A 364 -4.25 12.84 10.51
N PRO A 365 -4.80 13.68 9.60
CA PRO A 365 -4.44 15.10 9.53
C PRO A 365 -4.77 15.87 10.81
N GLN A 366 -5.78 15.43 11.56
CA GLN A 366 -6.15 16.03 12.84
C GLN A 366 -5.14 15.76 13.95
N SER A 367 -4.49 14.60 13.93
CA SER A 367 -3.49 14.21 14.92
C SER A 367 -2.09 14.73 14.61
N ASN A 368 -1.87 15.24 13.40
CA ASN A 368 -0.55 15.64 12.90
C ASN A 368 -0.60 17.05 12.25
N PRO A 369 -0.96 18.09 13.01
CA PRO A 369 -1.10 19.46 12.50
C PRO A 369 0.23 20.20 12.33
N TRP A 370 1.35 19.55 12.65
CA TRP A 370 2.66 20.17 12.78
C TRP A 370 3.24 20.67 11.46
N ARG A 371 4.21 21.57 11.56
CA ARG A 371 4.94 22.10 10.40
C ARG A 371 5.67 20.97 9.70
N ASP A 372 5.42 20.86 8.41
CA ASP A 372 6.09 19.92 7.54
C ASP A 372 7.31 20.61 6.91
N ALA A 373 8.48 19.99 7.04
CA ALA A 373 9.72 20.53 6.49
C ALA A 373 9.69 20.54 4.95
N ILE A 374 9.18 19.47 4.30
CA ILE A 374 9.03 19.42 2.84
C ILE A 374 8.00 20.47 2.39
N GLY A 375 6.85 20.56 3.06
CA GLY A 375 5.84 21.57 2.76
C GLY A 375 6.37 23.00 2.92
N SER A 376 7.23 23.25 3.92
CA SER A 376 7.88 24.55 4.10
C SER A 376 8.81 24.90 2.94
N VAL A 377 9.59 23.93 2.46
CA VAL A 377 10.46 24.11 1.28
C VAL A 377 9.63 24.36 0.03
N VAL A 378 8.60 23.53 -0.21
CA VAL A 378 7.70 23.69 -1.37
C VAL A 378 7.03 25.05 -1.37
N LYS A 379 6.56 25.52 -0.21
CA LYS A 379 5.99 26.87 -0.06
C LYS A 379 7.00 27.96 -0.35
N TYR A 380 8.26 27.82 0.11
CA TYR A 380 9.34 28.76 -0.21
C TYR A 380 9.57 28.88 -1.72
N LEU A 381 9.51 27.74 -2.42
CA LEU A 381 9.64 27.65 -3.87
C LEU A 381 8.34 28.01 -4.63
N LYS A 382 7.36 28.62 -3.97
CA LYS A 382 6.05 29.01 -4.53
C LYS A 382 5.23 27.83 -5.09
N GLY A 383 5.46 26.62 -4.58
CA GLY A 383 4.73 25.41 -4.96
C GLY A 383 3.37 25.29 -4.26
N ALA A 384 2.58 24.31 -4.72
CA ALA A 384 1.27 23.98 -4.16
C ALA A 384 1.32 22.65 -3.40
N GLU A 385 0.67 22.59 -2.23
CA GLU A 385 0.59 21.40 -1.37
C GLU A 385 -0.83 20.82 -1.39
N TYR A 386 -0.94 19.51 -1.46
CA TYR A 386 -2.17 18.71 -1.40
C TYR A 386 -2.05 17.65 -0.31
N THR A 387 -3.00 17.64 0.61
CA THR A 387 -3.03 16.62 1.68
C THR A 387 -3.81 15.41 1.21
N ILE A 388 -3.16 14.27 1.22
CA ILE A 388 -3.71 12.97 0.80
C ILE A 388 -4.00 12.14 2.04
N SER A 389 -5.26 12.14 2.48
CA SER A 389 -5.72 11.38 3.65
C SER A 389 -6.59 10.19 3.25
N ARG A 390 -7.23 10.25 2.11
CA ARG A 390 -8.15 9.26 1.57
C ARG A 390 -7.92 9.06 0.08
N PRO A 391 -8.34 7.94 -0.50
CA PRO A 391 -8.21 7.68 -1.93
C PRO A 391 -8.76 8.80 -2.82
N ARG A 392 -9.93 9.35 -2.48
CA ARG A 392 -10.53 10.48 -3.21
C ARG A 392 -9.63 11.72 -3.25
N ASP A 393 -8.90 11.99 -2.16
CA ASP A 393 -8.02 13.15 -2.08
C ASP A 393 -6.86 13.00 -3.09
N LEU A 394 -6.36 11.77 -3.28
CA LEU A 394 -5.36 11.46 -4.30
C LEU A 394 -5.91 11.71 -5.70
N TRP A 395 -7.12 11.23 -6.00
CA TRP A 395 -7.73 11.41 -7.31
C TRP A 395 -7.94 12.89 -7.66
N TYR A 396 -8.48 13.68 -6.74
CA TYR A 396 -8.68 15.12 -6.93
C TYR A 396 -7.36 15.88 -7.06
N ALA A 397 -6.40 15.62 -6.17
CA ALA A 397 -5.10 16.26 -6.20
C ALA A 397 -4.40 15.98 -7.53
N TRP A 398 -4.41 14.73 -7.98
CA TRP A 398 -3.79 14.34 -9.25
C TRP A 398 -4.45 15.03 -10.45
N SER A 399 -5.76 15.04 -10.50
CA SER A 399 -6.51 15.70 -11.57
C SER A 399 -6.20 17.21 -11.64
N GLU A 400 -6.09 17.89 -10.51
CA GLU A 400 -5.75 19.31 -10.45
C GLU A 400 -4.30 19.57 -10.84
N ILE A 401 -3.35 18.77 -10.31
CA ILE A 401 -1.93 18.86 -10.66
C ILE A 401 -1.76 18.74 -12.17
N MET A 402 -2.34 17.72 -12.79
CA MET A 402 -2.24 17.51 -14.23
C MET A 402 -2.85 18.65 -15.04
N SER A 403 -4.01 19.16 -14.62
CA SER A 403 -4.64 20.33 -15.25
C SER A 403 -3.71 21.55 -15.24
N ARG A 404 -3.00 21.79 -14.11
CA ARG A 404 -2.05 22.91 -13.98
C ARG A 404 -0.80 22.71 -14.84
N ILE A 405 -0.24 21.50 -14.87
CA ILE A 405 0.95 21.19 -15.68
C ILE A 405 0.66 21.45 -17.16
N VAL A 406 -0.45 20.89 -17.66
CA VAL A 406 -0.84 21.02 -19.07
C VAL A 406 -1.08 22.49 -19.44
N LYS A 407 -1.82 23.23 -18.62
CA LYS A 407 -2.05 24.68 -18.88
C LYS A 407 -0.75 25.48 -18.96
N LEU A 408 0.21 25.21 -18.06
CA LEU A 408 1.49 25.92 -18.04
C LEU A 408 2.38 25.54 -19.23
N LYS A 409 2.31 24.29 -19.70
CA LYS A 409 3.03 23.86 -20.90
C LYS A 409 2.49 24.54 -22.13
N ILE A 410 1.19 24.50 -22.38
CA ILE A 410 0.53 25.17 -23.52
C ILE A 410 0.85 26.68 -23.51
N GLY A 411 0.76 27.33 -22.35
CA GLY A 411 1.11 28.76 -22.24
C GLY A 411 2.56 29.07 -22.58
N ARG A 412 3.51 28.20 -22.27
CA ARG A 412 4.92 28.34 -22.64
C ARG A 412 5.15 28.18 -24.14
N ASP A 413 4.51 27.18 -24.72
CA ASP A 413 4.66 26.87 -26.13
C ASP A 413 4.07 27.97 -27.02
N THR A 414 2.95 28.60 -26.64
CA THR A 414 2.35 29.75 -27.34
C THR A 414 3.20 31.00 -27.25
N VAL A 415 3.86 31.27 -26.12
CA VAL A 415 4.79 32.44 -25.99
C VAL A 415 6.07 32.21 -26.79
N GLY A 416 6.61 30.99 -26.81
CA GLY A 416 7.77 30.62 -27.65
C GLY A 416 7.52 30.72 -29.14
N ALA A 417 6.31 30.38 -29.59
CA ALA A 417 5.92 30.49 -31.02
C ALA A 417 5.67 31.93 -31.46
N SER A 418 5.31 32.85 -30.57
CA SER A 418 5.10 34.28 -30.89
C SER A 418 6.38 35.11 -30.85
N SER A 419 7.51 34.54 -30.45
CA SER A 419 8.82 35.20 -30.38
C SER A 419 9.81 34.76 -31.49
N GLN A 420 9.39 33.95 -32.43
CA GLN A 420 10.07 33.63 -33.67
C GLN A 420 9.40 34.38 -34.86
#